data_41cd1a29b2d68110ffc2bd3a7e5c294b
#
_entry.id   41cd1a29b2d68110ffc2bd3a7e5c294b
#
_cell.length_a   1.000
_cell.length_b   1.000
_cell.length_c   1.000
_cell.angle_alpha   90.00
_cell.angle_beta   90.00
_cell.angle_gamma   90.00
#
_symmetry.space_group_name_H-M   'P 1'
#
loop_
_entity.id
_entity.type
_entity.pdbx_description
1 polymer ?
#
loop_
_entity_poly.entity_id
_entity_poly.type
_entity_poly.pdbx_seq_one_letter_code
_entity_poly.pdbx_strand_id
1 'polypeptide(L)'
;KLCKIVLDDETMVNDTRFKTNSDRVDNRELTEKIIQEKFITFEREELIEKLELASVAYGRISDMEQLKNHPQNNFLEIETKKGKVKVLGPGAIHDNFIPEVNKMPELDEHGKKIRAEFSSL
;
A
#
# COMPACT_ATOMS: atom_id res chain seq x y z
N LYS A 1 -5.15 14.58 -19.74
CA LYS A 1 -5.48 13.14 -19.68
C LYS A 1 -6.60 12.89 -18.68
N LEU A 2 -6.45 13.27 -17.39
CA LEU A 2 -7.48 13.07 -16.35
C LEU A 2 -8.86 13.58 -16.84
N CYS A 3 -8.95 14.84 -17.26
CA CYS A 3 -10.22 15.45 -17.66
C CYS A 3 -10.89 14.71 -18.83
N LYS A 4 -10.12 14.30 -19.86
CA LYS A 4 -10.67 13.66 -21.05
C LYS A 4 -11.05 12.20 -20.85
N ILE A 5 -10.27 11.43 -20.08
CA ILE A 5 -10.40 9.97 -20.00
C ILE A 5 -11.18 9.56 -18.76
N VAL A 6 -10.91 10.21 -17.61
CA VAL A 6 -11.51 9.82 -16.34
C VAL A 6 -12.77 10.65 -16.05
N LEU A 7 -12.65 11.98 -16.16
CA LEU A 7 -13.77 12.87 -15.86
C LEU A 7 -14.78 12.95 -17.01
N ASP A 8 -14.36 12.56 -18.23
CA ASP A 8 -15.16 12.65 -19.45
C ASP A 8 -15.67 14.08 -19.69
N ASP A 9 -14.78 15.04 -19.42
CA ASP A 9 -15.06 16.48 -19.58
C ASP A 9 -13.90 17.19 -20.27
N GLU A 10 -14.02 17.38 -21.57
CA GLU A 10 -13.03 18.13 -22.35
C GLU A 10 -13.06 19.63 -22.07
N THR A 11 -14.16 20.17 -21.57
CA THR A 11 -14.28 21.61 -21.32
C THR A 11 -13.37 22.07 -20.21
N MET A 12 -13.13 21.23 -19.20
CA MET A 12 -12.19 21.48 -18.11
C MET A 12 -10.75 21.70 -18.58
N VAL A 13 -10.36 21.16 -19.74
CA VAL A 13 -8.98 21.29 -20.24
C VAL A 13 -8.63 22.76 -20.56
N ASN A 14 -9.60 23.51 -21.01
CA ASN A 14 -9.43 24.91 -21.41
C ASN A 14 -9.96 25.91 -20.36
N ASP A 15 -10.51 25.42 -19.27
CA ASP A 15 -11.00 26.27 -18.18
C ASP A 15 -9.83 26.93 -17.47
N THR A 16 -9.85 28.26 -17.41
CA THR A 16 -8.78 29.06 -16.80
C THR A 16 -8.57 28.76 -15.34
N ARG A 17 -9.59 28.27 -14.62
CA ARG A 17 -9.52 27.89 -13.20
C ARG A 17 -8.66 26.64 -12.96
N PHE A 18 -8.41 25.82 -13.99
CA PHE A 18 -7.70 24.52 -13.87
C PHE A 18 -6.52 24.39 -14.83
N LYS A 19 -6.23 25.42 -15.62
CA LYS A 19 -5.28 25.38 -16.73
C LYS A 19 -3.84 25.13 -16.27
N THR A 20 -3.37 25.87 -15.28
CA THR A 20 -2.04 25.72 -14.72
C THR A 20 -2.07 25.03 -13.36
N ASN A 21 -0.90 24.64 -12.86
CA ASN A 21 -0.83 24.08 -11.50
C ASN A 21 -1.22 25.11 -10.44
N SER A 22 -0.80 26.37 -10.62
CA SER A 22 -1.17 27.46 -9.72
C SER A 22 -2.68 27.65 -9.68
N ASP A 23 -3.33 27.73 -10.86
CA ASP A 23 -4.78 27.88 -10.93
C ASP A 23 -5.53 26.76 -10.20
N ARG A 24 -5.04 25.50 -10.31
CA ARG A 24 -5.63 24.35 -9.60
C ARG A 24 -5.42 24.42 -8.09
N VAL A 25 -4.28 24.94 -7.64
CA VAL A 25 -4.00 25.16 -6.22
C VAL A 25 -4.90 26.25 -5.65
N ASP A 26 -5.04 27.36 -6.39
CA ASP A 26 -5.90 28.49 -5.99
C ASP A 26 -7.39 28.09 -5.97
N ASN A 27 -7.79 27.13 -6.82
CA ASN A 27 -9.14 26.57 -6.91
C ASN A 27 -9.22 25.12 -6.34
N ARG A 28 -8.44 24.81 -5.31
CA ARG A 28 -8.28 23.46 -4.79
C ARG A 28 -9.60 22.81 -4.40
N GLU A 29 -10.40 23.47 -3.59
CA GLU A 29 -11.69 22.94 -3.10
C GLU A 29 -12.62 22.59 -4.26
N LEU A 30 -12.69 23.48 -5.27
CA LEU A 30 -13.51 23.24 -6.45
C LEU A 30 -12.97 22.07 -7.29
N THR A 31 -11.64 21.98 -7.43
CA THR A 31 -10.98 20.90 -8.16
C THR A 31 -11.24 19.55 -7.50
N GLU A 32 -11.05 19.46 -6.18
CA GLU A 32 -11.28 18.24 -5.39
C GLU A 32 -12.76 17.84 -5.44
N LYS A 33 -13.68 18.79 -5.33
CA LYS A 33 -15.11 18.53 -5.42
C LYS A 33 -15.51 17.92 -6.76
N ILE A 34 -15.08 18.49 -7.87
CA ILE A 34 -15.39 17.98 -9.21
C ILE A 34 -14.86 16.56 -9.40
N ILE A 35 -13.61 16.33 -8.97
CA ILE A 35 -13.00 15.00 -9.04
C ILE A 35 -13.79 14.01 -8.19
N GLN A 36 -14.12 14.35 -6.96
CA GLN A 36 -14.85 13.49 -6.06
C GLN A 36 -16.25 13.15 -6.58
N GLU A 37 -16.99 14.14 -7.05
CA GLU A 37 -18.34 13.95 -7.62
C GLU A 37 -18.33 12.96 -8.79
N LYS A 38 -17.27 12.96 -9.59
CA LYS A 38 -17.11 12.00 -10.68
C LYS A 38 -16.64 10.63 -10.20
N PHE A 39 -15.68 10.59 -9.28
CA PHE A 39 -15.09 9.34 -8.79
C PHE A 39 -16.10 8.45 -8.07
N ILE A 40 -17.00 9.04 -7.30
CA ILE A 40 -18.05 8.28 -6.60
C ILE A 40 -19.08 7.61 -7.53
N THR A 41 -19.09 7.96 -8.81
CA THR A 41 -19.99 7.34 -9.81
C THR A 41 -19.43 6.04 -10.38
N PHE A 42 -18.16 5.73 -10.12
CA PHE A 42 -17.50 4.53 -10.63
C PHE A 42 -17.35 3.46 -9.55
N GLU A 43 -17.42 2.21 -9.97
CA GLU A 43 -16.89 1.13 -9.17
C GLU A 43 -15.35 1.21 -9.12
N ARG A 44 -14.75 0.70 -8.05
CA ARG A 44 -13.29 0.83 -7.81
C ARG A 44 -12.45 0.35 -9.00
N GLU A 45 -12.71 -0.85 -9.50
CA GLU A 45 -11.90 -1.45 -10.56
C GLU A 45 -12.08 -0.70 -11.89
N GLU A 46 -13.28 -0.23 -12.19
CA GLU A 46 -13.54 0.61 -13.37
C GLU A 46 -12.75 1.93 -13.31
N LEU A 47 -12.72 2.57 -12.14
CA LEU A 47 -11.95 3.80 -11.94
C LEU A 47 -10.46 3.56 -12.12
N ILE A 48 -9.94 2.44 -11.59
CA ILE A 48 -8.55 2.05 -11.74
C ILE A 48 -8.18 1.87 -13.22
N GLU A 49 -8.97 1.14 -13.99
CA GLU A 49 -8.75 0.95 -15.42
C GLU A 49 -8.69 2.29 -16.18
N LYS A 50 -9.59 3.21 -15.86
CA LYS A 50 -9.59 4.57 -16.45
C LYS A 50 -8.35 5.37 -16.06
N LEU A 51 -7.89 5.27 -14.82
CA LEU A 51 -6.68 5.95 -14.35
C LEU A 51 -5.41 5.38 -15.03
N GLU A 52 -5.34 4.06 -15.19
CA GLU A 52 -4.26 3.39 -15.92
C GLU A 52 -4.23 3.81 -17.39
N LEU A 53 -5.37 3.79 -18.05
CA LEU A 53 -5.50 4.25 -19.43
C LEU A 53 -5.08 5.71 -19.59
N ALA A 54 -5.42 6.55 -18.63
CA ALA A 54 -5.00 7.94 -18.57
C ALA A 54 -3.52 8.13 -18.19
N SER A 55 -2.83 7.08 -17.77
CA SER A 55 -1.48 7.14 -17.17
C SER A 55 -1.41 8.16 -16.01
N VAL A 56 -2.42 8.12 -15.14
CA VAL A 56 -2.51 8.93 -13.93
C VAL A 56 -2.09 8.05 -12.75
N ALA A 57 -1.11 8.51 -11.98
CA ALA A 57 -0.68 7.81 -10.78
C ALA A 57 -1.81 7.77 -9.73
N TYR A 58 -2.00 6.63 -9.12
CA TYR A 58 -2.98 6.43 -8.06
C TYR A 58 -2.42 5.51 -6.97
N GLY A 59 -3.07 5.51 -5.80
CA GLY A 59 -2.77 4.58 -4.72
C GLY A 59 -4.02 3.81 -4.32
N ARG A 60 -3.88 2.50 -4.11
CA ARG A 60 -4.97 1.68 -3.56
C ARG A 60 -4.92 1.73 -2.04
N ILE A 61 -6.06 1.97 -1.42
CA ILE A 61 -6.23 1.69 0.01
C ILE A 61 -6.64 0.22 0.10
N SER A 62 -5.77 -0.59 0.68
CA SER A 62 -5.99 -2.02 0.84
C SER A 62 -6.47 -2.34 2.25
N ASP A 63 -7.44 -3.24 2.35
CA ASP A 63 -7.84 -3.85 3.61
C ASP A 63 -6.91 -5.02 3.99
N MET A 64 -7.15 -5.65 5.15
CA MET A 64 -6.31 -6.75 5.64
C MET A 64 -6.39 -8.00 4.77
N GLU A 65 -7.51 -8.24 4.10
CA GLU A 65 -7.66 -9.38 3.22
C GLU A 65 -6.89 -9.18 1.91
N GLN A 66 -6.95 -7.99 1.35
CA GLN A 66 -6.16 -7.60 0.17
C GLN A 66 -4.66 -7.61 0.49
N LEU A 67 -4.27 -7.14 1.69
CA LEU A 67 -2.89 -7.25 2.15
C LEU A 67 -2.44 -8.72 2.21
N LYS A 68 -3.25 -9.60 2.80
CA LYS A 68 -2.96 -11.04 2.89
C LYS A 68 -2.72 -11.68 1.52
N ASN A 69 -3.47 -11.25 0.51
CA ASN A 69 -3.42 -11.80 -0.84
C ASN A 69 -2.48 -11.02 -1.79
N HIS A 70 -1.70 -10.07 -1.26
CA HIS A 70 -0.81 -9.27 -2.09
C HIS A 70 0.26 -10.14 -2.75
N PRO A 71 0.49 -10.03 -4.08
CA PRO A 71 1.37 -10.93 -4.83
C PRO A 71 2.84 -10.88 -4.42
N GLN A 72 3.29 -9.82 -3.77
CA GLN A 72 4.65 -9.68 -3.26
C GLN A 72 4.83 -10.15 -1.81
N ASN A 73 3.77 -10.64 -1.18
CA ASN A 73 3.90 -11.18 0.16
C ASN A 73 4.74 -12.46 0.15
N ASN A 74 5.74 -12.47 0.99
CA ASN A 74 6.52 -13.66 1.30
C ASN A 74 6.10 -14.16 2.69
N PHE A 75 5.52 -15.35 2.75
CA PHE A 75 5.10 -15.94 4.01
C PHE A 75 6.11 -17.00 4.45
N LEU A 76 6.47 -16.94 5.73
CA LEU A 76 7.28 -17.94 6.41
C LEU A 76 6.38 -18.77 7.33
N GLU A 77 6.65 -20.05 7.43
CA GLU A 77 5.97 -20.94 8.35
C GLU A 77 6.85 -21.16 9.59
N ILE A 78 6.36 -20.78 10.75
CA ILE A 78 7.07 -20.92 12.04
C ILE A 78 6.39 -21.96 12.91
N GLU A 79 7.19 -22.76 13.60
CA GLU A 79 6.70 -23.68 14.60
C GLU A 79 6.41 -22.99 15.93
N THR A 80 5.27 -23.31 16.52
CA THR A 80 4.87 -22.86 17.85
C THR A 80 4.42 -24.08 18.67
N LYS A 81 4.27 -23.93 19.99
CA LYS A 81 3.69 -24.99 20.83
C LYS A 81 2.28 -25.44 20.39
N LYS A 82 1.55 -24.58 19.74
CA LYS A 82 0.18 -24.85 19.28
C LYS A 82 0.09 -25.32 17.83
N GLY A 83 1.24 -25.51 17.16
CA GLY A 83 1.32 -25.89 15.77
C GLY A 83 2.01 -24.83 14.91
N LYS A 84 1.95 -25.01 13.62
CA LYS A 84 2.56 -24.13 12.64
C LYS A 84 1.68 -22.90 12.37
N VAL A 85 2.30 -21.73 12.28
CA VAL A 85 1.64 -20.47 11.90
C VAL A 85 2.39 -19.80 10.76
N LYS A 86 1.63 -19.18 9.87
CA LYS A 86 2.20 -18.35 8.79
C LYS A 86 2.35 -16.91 9.27
N VAL A 87 3.53 -16.36 9.09
CA VAL A 87 3.84 -14.95 9.36
C VAL A 87 4.40 -14.29 8.11
N LEU A 88 4.28 -12.97 8.01
CA LEU A 88 4.95 -12.23 6.96
C LEU A 88 6.47 -12.32 7.15
N GLY A 89 7.16 -12.70 6.09
CA GLY A 89 8.60 -12.69 6.01
C GLY A 89 9.19 -11.30 5.79
N PRO A 90 10.51 -11.18 5.70
CA PRO A 90 11.16 -9.92 5.39
C PRO A 90 10.69 -9.35 4.06
N GLY A 91 10.46 -8.04 4.00
CA GLY A 91 10.10 -7.35 2.77
C GLY A 91 11.27 -7.22 1.78
N ALA A 92 12.52 -7.27 2.28
CA ALA A 92 13.70 -7.29 1.44
C ALA A 92 14.09 -8.73 1.10
N ILE A 93 14.21 -9.00 -0.21
CA ILE A 93 14.70 -10.29 -0.72
C ILE A 93 16.16 -10.07 -1.16
N HIS A 94 17.06 -10.85 -0.57
CA HIS A 94 18.47 -10.88 -0.97
C HIS A 94 18.76 -12.18 -1.71
N ASP A 95 19.42 -12.10 -2.84
CA ASP A 95 19.66 -13.23 -3.75
C ASP A 95 20.37 -14.45 -3.10
N ASN A 96 21.11 -14.22 -2.03
CA ASN A 96 21.86 -15.25 -1.30
C ASN A 96 21.43 -15.42 0.16
N PHE A 97 20.31 -14.82 0.57
CA PHE A 97 19.85 -14.91 1.94
C PHE A 97 18.52 -15.65 2.00
N ILE A 98 18.57 -16.85 2.57
CA ILE A 98 17.37 -17.60 2.95
C ILE A 98 17.18 -17.35 4.43
N PRO A 99 16.09 -16.69 4.86
CA PRO A 99 15.81 -16.50 6.27
C PRO A 99 15.76 -17.85 7.01
N GLU A 100 16.59 -18.04 8.00
CA GLU A 100 16.44 -19.19 8.92
C GLU A 100 15.15 -19.01 9.70
N VAL A 101 14.23 -19.93 9.50
CA VAL A 101 12.96 -19.96 10.21
C VAL A 101 13.11 -20.86 11.43
N ASN A 102 13.33 -20.22 12.56
CA ASN A 102 13.44 -20.92 13.83
C ASN A 102 12.08 -21.05 14.52
N LYS A 103 12.00 -21.98 15.47
CA LYS A 103 10.86 -22.11 16.36
C LYS A 103 10.62 -20.80 17.13
N MET A 104 9.36 -20.41 17.31
CA MET A 104 9.01 -19.27 18.18
C MET A 104 9.48 -19.55 19.61
N PRO A 105 10.30 -18.67 20.20
CA PRO A 105 10.78 -18.87 21.56
C PRO A 105 9.64 -18.74 22.58
N GLU A 106 9.78 -19.45 23.68
CA GLU A 106 8.91 -19.32 24.83
C GLU A 106 9.18 -18.03 25.60
N LEU A 107 8.22 -17.65 26.44
CA LEU A 107 8.40 -16.48 27.30
C LEU A 107 9.65 -16.67 28.19
N ASP A 108 10.58 -15.71 28.13
CA ASP A 108 11.87 -15.69 28.84
C ASP A 108 12.83 -16.86 28.49
N GLU A 109 12.61 -17.60 27.39
CA GLU A 109 13.49 -18.73 27.00
C GLU A 109 14.97 -18.32 26.90
N HIS A 110 15.25 -17.12 26.38
CA HIS A 110 16.59 -16.58 26.24
C HIS A 110 16.99 -15.61 27.36
N GLY A 111 16.10 -15.31 28.28
CA GLY A 111 16.31 -14.26 29.28
C GLY A 111 17.52 -14.51 30.22
N LYS A 112 17.74 -15.76 30.64
CA LYS A 112 18.90 -16.11 31.48
C LYS A 112 20.23 -15.86 30.75
N LYS A 113 20.31 -16.25 29.48
CA LYS A 113 21.50 -16.06 28.64
C LYS A 113 21.75 -14.57 28.40
N ILE A 114 20.71 -13.82 28.02
CA ILE A 114 20.80 -12.38 27.76
C ILE A 114 21.23 -11.63 29.02
N ARG A 115 20.60 -11.90 30.17
CA ARG A 115 20.99 -11.27 31.43
C ARG A 115 22.44 -11.56 31.83
N ALA A 116 22.92 -12.78 31.63
CA ALA A 116 24.31 -13.12 31.91
C ALA A 116 25.29 -12.40 30.98
N GLU A 117 24.96 -12.23 29.72
CA GLU A 117 25.80 -11.54 28.74
C GLU A 117 25.96 -10.05 29.07
N PHE A 118 24.89 -9.38 29.53
CA PHE A 118 24.90 -7.95 29.84
C PHE A 118 25.12 -7.61 31.33
N SER A 119 25.25 -8.61 32.21
CA SER A 119 25.55 -8.36 33.65
C SER A 119 27.01 -8.05 33.93
N SER A 120 27.88 -8.16 32.95
CA SER A 120 29.32 -7.90 33.04
C SER A 120 29.74 -6.55 32.42
N LEU A 121 28.77 -5.71 32.09
CA LEU A 121 28.96 -4.32 31.68
C LEU A 121 28.60 -3.36 32.80
#